data_f667983302eac241a74ef3897536fdc7
#
_entry.id   f667983302eac241a74ef3897536fdc7
#
_cell.length_a   1.000
_cell.length_b   1.000
_cell.length_c   1.000
_cell.angle_alpha   90.00
_cell.angle_beta   90.00
_cell.angle_gamma   90.00
#
_symmetry.space_group_name_H-M   'P 1'
#
loop_
_entity.id
_entity.type
_entity.pdbx_description
1 polymer ?
#
loop_
_entity_poly.entity_id
_entity_poly.type
_entity_poly.pdbx_seq_one_letter_code
_entity_poly.pdbx_strand_id
1 'polypeptide(L)'
;MSANTPFMTAEALLQHWQGHRRLTRRVIDAFPDDQLFSFSIGGMRTFGALALEILAMTVPTVRGVVSDEWIPLLDHTQRPKHELLAQWDASTADLDRLWPQIPSQRFAETVTAFGQYTNVVYKLIAYAIDNEIHHRGQGYVYLRALGIEPPPFHIRA
;
A
#
# COMPACT_ATOMS: atom_id res chain seq x y z
N MET A 1 13.07 8.45 -36.19
CA MET A 1 13.57 8.19 -34.80
C MET A 1 12.60 7.25 -34.12
N SER A 2 13.05 6.05 -33.77
CA SER A 2 12.20 5.10 -33.05
C SER A 2 11.88 5.69 -31.67
N ALA A 3 10.59 5.94 -31.37
CA ALA A 3 10.17 6.35 -30.05
C ALA A 3 10.57 5.22 -29.09
N ASN A 4 11.42 5.53 -28.13
CA ASN A 4 11.88 4.55 -27.13
C ASN A 4 10.65 4.19 -26.27
N THR A 5 10.00 3.08 -26.57
CA THR A 5 8.84 2.60 -25.82
C THR A 5 9.32 2.29 -24.40
N PRO A 6 8.76 2.90 -23.35
CA PRO A 6 9.19 2.65 -21.99
C PRO A 6 8.92 1.18 -21.62
N PHE A 7 9.79 0.58 -20.81
CA PHE A 7 9.61 -0.79 -20.30
C PHE A 7 8.31 -0.93 -19.49
N MET A 8 7.94 0.12 -18.75
CA MET A 8 6.72 0.20 -17.96
C MET A 8 6.13 1.60 -18.06
N THR A 9 4.83 1.70 -18.27
CA THR A 9 4.11 2.97 -18.23
C THR A 9 3.66 3.31 -16.82
N ALA A 10 3.39 4.59 -16.55
CA ALA A 10 2.81 5.02 -15.27
C ALA A 10 1.47 4.31 -15.00
N GLU A 11 0.65 4.15 -16.04
CA GLU A 11 -0.63 3.41 -15.95
C GLU A 11 -0.40 1.93 -15.58
N ALA A 12 0.55 1.25 -16.20
CA ALA A 12 0.85 -0.13 -15.89
C ALA A 12 1.34 -0.31 -14.43
N LEU A 13 2.11 0.65 -13.92
CA LEU A 13 2.55 0.67 -12.53
C LEU A 13 1.37 0.88 -11.56
N LEU A 14 0.45 1.79 -11.88
CA LEU A 14 -0.78 1.99 -11.11
C LEU A 14 -1.62 0.71 -11.07
N GLN A 15 -1.85 0.08 -12.21
CA GLN A 15 -2.62 -1.16 -12.32
C GLN A 15 -1.99 -2.30 -11.51
N HIS A 16 -0.66 -2.40 -11.53
CA HIS A 16 0.08 -3.34 -10.69
C HIS A 16 -0.18 -3.08 -9.20
N TRP A 17 -0.06 -1.83 -8.76
CA TRP A 17 -0.33 -1.46 -7.36
C TRP A 17 -1.79 -1.71 -6.96
N GLN A 18 -2.75 -1.30 -7.80
CA GLN A 18 -4.17 -1.54 -7.54
C GLN A 18 -4.51 -3.03 -7.42
N GLY A 19 -3.86 -3.88 -8.20
CA GLY A 19 -4.00 -5.32 -8.05
C GLY A 19 -3.55 -5.81 -6.67
N HIS A 20 -2.43 -5.29 -6.15
CA HIS A 20 -1.98 -5.59 -4.79
C HIS A 20 -2.95 -5.06 -3.75
N ARG A 21 -3.46 -3.84 -3.91
CA ARG A 21 -4.41 -3.25 -2.97
C ARG A 21 -5.71 -4.04 -2.87
N ARG A 22 -6.25 -4.50 -4.00
CA ARG A 22 -7.45 -5.37 -3.99
C ARG A 22 -7.19 -6.67 -3.23
N LEU A 23 -6.02 -7.27 -3.43
CA LEU A 23 -5.66 -8.50 -2.70
C LEU A 23 -5.49 -8.24 -1.20
N THR A 24 -4.78 -7.18 -0.80
CA THR A 24 -4.59 -6.82 0.61
C THR A 24 -5.92 -6.53 1.30
N ARG A 25 -6.84 -5.85 0.61
CA ARG A 25 -8.20 -5.63 1.10
C ARG A 25 -8.91 -6.94 1.44
N ARG A 26 -8.82 -7.94 0.56
CA ARG A 26 -9.42 -9.27 0.82
C ARG A 26 -8.76 -9.98 1.99
N VAL A 27 -7.46 -9.77 2.18
CA VAL A 27 -6.75 -10.32 3.35
C VAL A 27 -7.23 -9.67 4.64
N ILE A 28 -7.40 -8.34 4.67
CA ILE A 28 -7.98 -7.64 5.83
C ILE A 28 -9.39 -8.18 6.14
N ASP A 29 -10.22 -8.33 5.11
CA ASP A 29 -11.60 -8.79 5.25
C ASP A 29 -11.69 -10.24 5.77
N ALA A 30 -10.73 -11.08 5.42
CA ALA A 30 -10.66 -12.48 5.85
C ALA A 30 -10.35 -12.65 7.35
N PHE A 31 -9.77 -11.65 8.02
CA PHE A 31 -9.52 -11.73 9.45
C PHE A 31 -10.84 -11.67 10.25
N PRO A 32 -10.98 -12.50 11.31
CA PRO A 32 -12.02 -12.27 12.30
C PRO A 32 -11.87 -10.90 12.95
N ASP A 33 -12.99 -10.24 13.25
CA ASP A 33 -13.00 -8.86 13.77
C ASP A 33 -12.19 -8.73 15.06
N ASP A 34 -12.27 -9.74 15.95
CA ASP A 34 -11.57 -9.80 17.23
C ASP A 34 -10.09 -10.17 17.10
N GLN A 35 -9.64 -10.68 15.95
CA GLN A 35 -8.26 -11.12 15.72
C GLN A 35 -7.41 -10.12 14.96
N LEU A 36 -8.03 -9.21 14.22
CA LEU A 36 -7.34 -8.25 13.33
C LEU A 36 -6.32 -7.39 14.09
N PHE A 37 -6.64 -6.93 15.30
CA PHE A 37 -5.78 -6.10 16.14
C PHE A 37 -5.30 -6.80 17.43
N SER A 38 -5.50 -8.11 17.56
CA SER A 38 -5.08 -8.84 18.75
C SER A 38 -4.14 -10.00 18.46
N PHE A 39 -4.29 -10.67 17.31
CA PHE A 39 -3.46 -11.83 16.98
C PHE A 39 -2.09 -11.43 16.43
N SER A 40 -1.04 -12.08 16.91
CA SER A 40 0.33 -11.97 16.39
C SER A 40 1.14 -13.22 16.71
N ILE A 41 2.27 -13.38 16.04
CA ILE A 41 3.20 -14.50 16.25
C ILE A 41 4.60 -13.93 16.51
N GLY A 42 5.31 -14.50 17.49
CA GLY A 42 6.74 -14.21 17.68
C GLY A 42 7.07 -12.77 17.99
N GLY A 43 6.18 -12.04 18.66
CA GLY A 43 6.39 -10.63 19.01
C GLY A 43 6.25 -9.66 17.84
N MET A 44 5.77 -10.11 16.67
CA MET A 44 5.45 -9.25 15.56
C MET A 44 4.19 -8.42 15.83
N ARG A 45 4.00 -7.34 15.07
CA ARG A 45 2.79 -6.52 15.15
C ARG A 45 1.56 -7.28 14.63
N THR A 46 0.38 -6.90 15.07
CA THR A 46 -0.90 -7.41 14.56
C THR A 46 -1.10 -7.02 13.10
N PHE A 47 -1.91 -7.77 12.36
CA PHE A 47 -2.15 -7.44 10.96
C PHE A 47 -2.88 -6.10 10.78
N GLY A 48 -3.77 -5.74 11.72
CA GLY A 48 -4.40 -4.42 11.71
C GLY A 48 -3.39 -3.27 11.83
N ALA A 49 -2.36 -3.42 12.69
CA ALA A 49 -1.29 -2.43 12.80
C ALA A 49 -0.45 -2.35 11.52
N LEU A 50 -0.17 -3.48 10.86
CA LEU A 50 0.53 -3.51 9.58
C LEU A 50 -0.30 -2.86 8.46
N ALA A 51 -1.61 -3.09 8.43
CA ALA A 51 -2.51 -2.46 7.47
C ALA A 51 -2.57 -0.93 7.65
N LEU A 52 -2.54 -0.44 8.88
CA LEU A 52 -2.46 1.00 9.17
C LEU A 52 -1.14 1.61 8.67
N GLU A 53 -0.02 0.90 8.80
CA GLU A 53 1.26 1.34 8.24
C GLU A 53 1.21 1.42 6.71
N ILE A 54 0.64 0.42 6.03
CA ILE A 54 0.47 0.45 4.58
C ILE A 54 -0.36 1.67 4.16
N LEU A 55 -1.46 1.96 4.87
CA LEU A 55 -2.27 3.16 4.62
C LEU A 55 -1.46 4.45 4.80
N ALA A 56 -0.65 4.51 5.86
CA ALA A 56 0.21 5.66 6.14
C ALA A 56 1.25 5.92 5.06
N MET A 57 1.62 4.90 4.30
CA MET A 57 2.60 5.01 3.21
C MET A 57 1.96 5.29 1.84
N THR A 58 0.70 4.94 1.61
CA THR A 58 0.08 4.99 0.28
C THR A 58 -0.19 6.42 -0.18
N VAL A 59 -1.21 7.07 0.37
CA VAL A 59 -1.64 8.41 -0.06
C VAL A 59 -0.59 9.48 0.24
N PRO A 60 0.05 9.51 1.42
CA PRO A 60 1.10 10.49 1.70
C PRO A 60 2.26 10.45 0.71
N THR A 61 2.69 9.26 0.28
CA THR A 61 3.76 9.12 -0.72
C THR A 61 3.31 9.71 -2.07
N VAL A 62 2.14 9.35 -2.57
CA VAL A 62 1.68 9.84 -3.87
C VAL A 62 1.37 11.33 -3.84
N ARG A 63 0.82 11.85 -2.74
CA ARG A 63 0.61 13.29 -2.56
C ARG A 63 1.94 14.06 -2.60
N GLY A 64 2.95 13.57 -1.89
CA GLY A 64 4.29 14.16 -1.94
C GLY A 64 4.90 14.11 -3.35
N VAL A 65 4.69 13.04 -4.08
CA VAL A 65 5.15 12.93 -5.49
C VAL A 65 4.47 13.98 -6.37
N VAL A 66 3.17 14.22 -6.18
CA VAL A 66 2.39 15.19 -6.98
C VAL A 66 2.76 16.64 -6.64
N SER A 67 2.89 16.98 -5.35
CA SER A 67 2.91 18.38 -4.88
C SER A 67 4.16 18.80 -4.10
N ASP A 68 5.09 17.89 -3.84
CA ASP A 68 6.19 18.06 -2.88
C ASP A 68 5.74 18.30 -1.42
N GLU A 69 4.46 18.10 -1.13
CA GLU A 69 3.92 18.14 0.23
C GLU A 69 4.00 16.77 0.91
N TRP A 70 5.06 16.55 1.64
CA TRP A 70 5.36 15.28 2.31
C TRP A 70 4.81 15.28 3.75
N ILE A 71 3.50 15.16 3.87
CA ILE A 71 2.79 15.17 5.16
C ILE A 71 2.54 13.72 5.58
N PRO A 72 3.15 13.23 6.69
CA PRO A 72 2.93 11.87 7.15
C PRO A 72 1.52 11.71 7.74
N LEU A 73 0.92 10.53 7.54
CA LEU A 73 -0.28 10.11 8.25
C LEU A 73 0.15 9.39 9.53
N LEU A 74 -0.08 10.01 10.69
CA LEU A 74 0.38 9.51 12.00
C LEU A 74 -0.71 8.81 12.82
N ASP A 75 -1.89 8.61 12.24
CA ASP A 75 -2.99 7.93 12.93
C ASP A 75 -2.83 6.41 12.86
N HIS A 76 -2.35 5.84 13.95
CA HIS A 76 -2.21 4.39 14.16
C HIS A 76 -3.26 3.83 15.12
N THR A 77 -4.34 4.56 15.39
CA THR A 77 -5.39 4.16 16.32
C THR A 77 -6.11 2.92 15.80
N GLN A 78 -6.22 1.90 16.66
CA GLN A 78 -7.02 0.71 16.37
C GLN A 78 -8.50 1.10 16.17
N ARG A 79 -9.14 0.43 15.22
CA ARG A 79 -10.52 0.70 14.84
C ARG A 79 -11.23 -0.58 14.40
N PRO A 80 -12.57 -0.60 14.40
CA PRO A 80 -13.33 -1.73 13.87
C PRO A 80 -12.91 -2.06 12.42
N LYS A 81 -12.96 -3.35 12.06
CA LYS A 81 -12.55 -3.81 10.72
C LYS A 81 -13.30 -3.08 9.59
N HIS A 82 -14.61 -2.83 9.76
CA HIS A 82 -15.38 -2.13 8.74
C HIS A 82 -14.90 -0.68 8.51
N GLU A 83 -14.43 0.00 9.55
CA GLU A 83 -13.85 1.35 9.43
C GLU A 83 -12.48 1.29 8.74
N LEU A 84 -11.65 0.29 9.06
CA LEU A 84 -10.38 0.08 8.39
C LEU A 84 -10.58 -0.21 6.89
N LEU A 85 -11.56 -1.05 6.54
CA LEU A 85 -11.90 -1.34 5.14
C LEU A 85 -12.42 -0.09 4.42
N ALA A 86 -13.26 0.72 5.06
CA ALA A 86 -13.73 1.98 4.48
C ALA A 86 -12.56 2.96 4.23
N GLN A 87 -11.62 3.06 5.18
CA GLN A 87 -10.41 3.87 5.00
C GLN A 87 -9.52 3.32 3.89
N TRP A 88 -9.41 2.00 3.77
CA TRP A 88 -8.67 1.34 2.69
C TRP A 88 -9.25 1.68 1.32
N ASP A 89 -10.58 1.60 1.19
CA ASP A 89 -11.29 1.92 -0.05
C ASP A 89 -11.14 3.40 -0.42
N ALA A 90 -11.26 4.31 0.56
CA ALA A 90 -11.01 5.74 0.37
C ALA A 90 -9.57 6.02 -0.09
N SER A 91 -8.59 5.37 0.53
CA SER A 91 -7.17 5.47 0.15
C SER A 91 -6.92 4.97 -1.29
N THR A 92 -7.62 3.92 -1.71
CA THR A 92 -7.55 3.39 -3.07
C THR A 92 -8.13 4.39 -4.09
N ALA A 93 -9.27 4.99 -3.78
CA ALA A 93 -9.88 6.04 -4.62
C ALA A 93 -9.00 7.30 -4.70
N ASP A 94 -8.35 7.68 -3.59
CA ASP A 94 -7.41 8.81 -3.59
C ASP A 94 -6.17 8.52 -4.47
N LEU A 95 -5.67 7.30 -4.46
CA LEU A 95 -4.58 6.89 -5.34
C LEU A 95 -4.97 7.05 -6.81
N ASP A 96 -6.18 6.59 -7.21
CA ASP A 96 -6.70 6.74 -8.56
C ASP A 96 -6.85 8.21 -8.97
N ARG A 97 -7.28 9.06 -8.04
CA ARG A 97 -7.49 10.50 -8.28
C ARG A 97 -6.18 11.28 -8.39
N LEU A 98 -5.17 10.92 -7.61
CA LEU A 98 -3.87 11.61 -7.56
C LEU A 98 -2.94 11.18 -8.68
N TRP A 99 -2.95 9.90 -9.06
CA TRP A 99 -1.99 9.33 -9.99
C TRP A 99 -1.92 10.04 -11.34
N PRO A 100 -3.02 10.40 -12.00
CA PRO A 100 -2.97 11.10 -13.29
C PRO A 100 -2.34 12.51 -13.20
N GLN A 101 -2.18 13.05 -11.99
CA GLN A 101 -1.56 14.35 -11.76
C GLN A 101 -0.04 14.29 -11.71
N ILE A 102 0.57 13.09 -11.72
CA ILE A 102 2.03 12.93 -11.73
C ILE A 102 2.55 13.15 -13.15
N PRO A 103 3.37 14.19 -13.40
CA PRO A 103 4.00 14.38 -14.71
C PRO A 103 4.95 13.21 -15.02
N SER A 104 5.02 12.78 -16.27
CA SER A 104 5.82 11.61 -16.69
C SER A 104 7.29 11.72 -16.28
N GLN A 105 7.89 12.91 -16.38
CA GLN A 105 9.28 13.14 -15.99
C GLN A 105 9.50 12.99 -14.48
N ARG A 106 8.46 13.20 -13.66
CA ARG A 106 8.55 13.16 -12.20
C ARG A 106 9.02 11.80 -11.69
N PHE A 107 8.66 10.71 -12.36
CA PHE A 107 9.09 9.37 -11.96
C PHE A 107 10.61 9.16 -11.95
N ALA A 108 11.35 9.94 -12.75
CA ALA A 108 12.81 9.87 -12.83
C ALA A 108 13.52 10.92 -11.95
N GLU A 109 12.80 11.82 -11.31
CA GLU A 109 13.37 12.85 -10.45
C GLU A 109 13.80 12.28 -9.10
N THR A 110 14.87 12.85 -8.54
CA THR A 110 15.29 12.56 -7.16
C THR A 110 14.66 13.58 -6.22
N VAL A 111 14.02 13.09 -5.18
CA VAL A 111 13.35 13.90 -4.15
C VAL A 111 13.74 13.44 -2.76
N THR A 112 13.48 14.27 -1.75
CA THR A 112 13.63 13.89 -0.33
C THR A 112 12.25 13.79 0.30
N ALA A 113 11.73 12.57 0.37
CA ALA A 113 10.43 12.29 0.96
C ALA A 113 10.48 12.45 2.50
N PHE A 114 9.48 13.13 3.06
CA PHE A 114 9.31 13.34 4.51
C PHE A 114 10.53 13.95 5.22
N GLY A 115 11.39 14.67 4.47
CA GLY A 115 12.63 15.24 4.99
C GLY A 115 13.72 14.23 5.37
N GLN A 116 13.56 12.96 5.04
CA GLN A 116 14.44 11.87 5.50
C GLN A 116 14.91 10.94 4.38
N TYR A 117 14.06 10.63 3.40
CA TYR A 117 14.31 9.58 2.42
C TYR A 117 14.59 10.17 1.05
N THR A 118 15.86 10.29 0.71
CA THR A 118 16.28 10.78 -0.61
C THR A 118 16.39 9.61 -1.59
N ASN A 119 15.56 9.63 -2.64
CA ASN A 119 15.59 8.61 -3.68
C ASN A 119 14.88 9.09 -4.95
N VAL A 120 15.02 8.32 -6.03
CA VAL A 120 14.25 8.53 -7.26
C VAL A 120 12.78 8.17 -7.01
N VAL A 121 11.85 8.97 -7.52
CA VAL A 121 10.41 8.83 -7.27
C VAL A 121 9.90 7.43 -7.56
N TYR A 122 10.26 6.82 -8.70
CA TYR A 122 9.78 5.45 -8.98
C TYR A 122 10.23 4.43 -7.94
N LYS A 123 11.39 4.62 -7.31
CA LYS A 123 11.87 3.73 -6.23
C LYS A 123 11.12 3.95 -4.92
N LEU A 124 10.71 5.19 -4.62
CA LEU A 124 9.86 5.46 -3.47
C LEU A 124 8.48 4.81 -3.62
N ILE A 125 7.91 4.87 -4.81
CA ILE A 125 6.64 4.20 -5.13
C ILE A 125 6.81 2.67 -5.06
N ALA A 126 7.86 2.13 -5.66
CA ALA A 126 8.16 0.70 -5.58
C ALA A 126 8.32 0.23 -4.14
N TYR A 127 9.00 1.00 -3.30
CA TYR A 127 9.14 0.69 -1.87
C TYR A 127 7.78 0.62 -1.15
N ALA A 128 6.85 1.55 -1.44
CA ALA A 128 5.50 1.49 -0.87
C ALA A 128 4.75 0.22 -1.28
N ILE A 129 4.91 -0.22 -2.54
CA ILE A 129 4.33 -1.47 -3.04
C ILE A 129 4.99 -2.68 -2.37
N ASP A 130 6.31 -2.70 -2.28
CA ASP A 130 7.09 -3.78 -1.64
C ASP A 130 6.74 -3.92 -0.16
N ASN A 131 6.57 -2.80 0.56
CA ASN A 131 6.13 -2.77 1.95
C ASN A 131 4.74 -3.40 2.11
N GLU A 132 3.79 -3.07 1.22
CA GLU A 132 2.46 -3.68 1.22
C GLU A 132 2.55 -5.20 0.98
N ILE A 133 3.33 -5.64 0.01
CA ILE A 133 3.52 -7.06 -0.30
C ILE A 133 4.14 -7.80 0.90
N HIS A 134 5.18 -7.21 1.51
CA HIS A 134 5.87 -7.77 2.67
C HIS A 134 4.92 -7.97 3.86
N HIS A 135 4.17 -6.94 4.23
CA HIS A 135 3.24 -7.02 5.35
C HIS A 135 2.02 -7.89 5.05
N ARG A 136 1.51 -7.88 3.84
CA ARG A 136 0.45 -8.82 3.43
C ARG A 136 0.91 -10.27 3.55
N GLY A 137 2.15 -10.57 3.20
CA GLY A 137 2.73 -11.92 3.39
C GLY A 137 2.67 -12.37 4.84
N GLN A 138 2.94 -11.47 5.80
CA GLN A 138 2.78 -11.76 7.23
C GLN A 138 1.31 -12.05 7.59
N GLY A 139 0.36 -11.32 7.02
CA GLY A 139 -1.07 -11.58 7.17
C GLY A 139 -1.49 -12.97 6.70
N TYR A 140 -0.88 -13.49 5.63
CA TYR A 140 -1.10 -14.85 5.15
C TYR A 140 -0.68 -15.90 6.19
N VAL A 141 0.47 -15.70 6.82
CA VAL A 141 0.95 -16.58 7.89
C VAL A 141 -0.02 -16.55 9.08
N TYR A 142 -0.50 -15.37 9.48
CA TYR A 142 -1.44 -15.22 10.58
C TYR A 142 -2.79 -15.89 10.30
N LEU A 143 -3.35 -15.70 9.11
CA LEU A 143 -4.60 -16.38 8.73
C LEU A 143 -4.47 -17.89 8.80
N ARG A 144 -3.38 -18.46 8.27
CA ARG A 144 -3.12 -19.91 8.35
C ARG A 144 -2.97 -20.40 9.78
N ALA A 145 -2.31 -19.64 10.66
CA ALA A 145 -2.18 -19.96 12.09
C ALA A 145 -3.54 -19.90 12.80
N LEU A 146 -4.47 -19.07 12.33
CA LEU A 146 -5.86 -19.02 12.80
C LEU A 146 -6.75 -20.12 12.18
N GLY A 147 -6.22 -20.98 11.32
CA GLY A 147 -6.97 -22.02 10.63
C GLY A 147 -7.82 -21.49 9.47
N ILE A 148 -7.54 -20.28 8.97
CA ILE A 148 -8.26 -19.63 7.88
C ILE A 148 -7.42 -19.70 6.61
N GLU A 149 -8.00 -20.20 5.51
CA GLU A 149 -7.35 -20.19 4.22
C GLU A 149 -7.33 -18.76 3.64
N PRO A 150 -6.14 -18.19 3.38
CA PRO A 150 -6.07 -16.85 2.81
C PRO A 150 -6.49 -16.83 1.33
N PRO A 151 -6.88 -15.66 0.79
CA PRO A 151 -7.17 -15.53 -0.63
C PRO A 151 -6.00 -15.99 -1.51
N PRO A 152 -6.23 -16.60 -2.69
CA PRO A 152 -5.16 -16.98 -3.60
C PRO A 152 -4.31 -15.75 -4.00
N PHE A 153 -3.01 -15.78 -3.71
CA PHE A 153 -2.14 -14.59 -3.83
C PHE A 153 -1.96 -14.11 -5.28
N HIS A 154 -2.17 -14.99 -6.27
CA HIS A 154 -2.01 -14.70 -7.69
C HIS A 154 -3.27 -14.09 -8.32
N ILE A 155 -4.40 -14.12 -7.63
CA ILE A 155 -5.67 -13.53 -8.10
C ILE A 155 -5.77 -12.10 -7.56
N ARG A 156 -5.59 -11.12 -8.45
CA ARG A 156 -5.55 -9.70 -8.12
C ARG A 156 -6.67 -8.86 -8.77
N ALA A 157 -7.58 -9.52 -9.44
CA ALA A 157 -8.74 -8.88 -10.05
C ALA A 157 -9.77 -8.47 -8.98
#